data_5ba5ddb7f8a2ab07ca24f6c3416e4b46
#
_entry.id   5ba5ddb7f8a2ab07ca24f6c3416e4b46
#
_cell.length_a   1.000
_cell.length_b   1.000
_cell.length_c   1.000
_cell.angle_alpha   90.00
_cell.angle_beta   90.00
_cell.angle_gamma   90.00
#
_symmetry.space_group_name_H-M   'P 1'
#
loop_
_entity.id
_entity.type
_entity.pdbx_description
1 polymer ?
#
loop_
_entity_poly.entity_id
_entity_poly.type
_entity_poly.pdbx_seq_one_letter_code
_entity_poly.pdbx_strand_id
1 'polypeptide(L)'
;MLCVETIGKIRRRRLVQGETISAIARDLQLSRNTVKRALKFEGEAFEYRRVSQPRPKLGAYLATLESWLEAEEKLPARERRTAQRLYEALREAGYTGAVDSVRRHMRAFERRHHAVATTFIPQSFAPGEAYQFDFSHERVELGGVDQVVKVAHVRLCHSRAFYLAAYPRESQEMVFDAHARAFEFLGGVPRRGIYDNLKPAVDAIFVGRERRYNRRFLVMCNHYLLEPTACTPAAGWEKGQVENQVGNVREWLFTPKVRCADLAELNDYLASRCLQLARERNHPERRDRKIVEVWEEERAALRAMPLPFDGFAEKSCRVSATSLVNFERNRYSVECGSVGRVAQVRAYATRIVVVRDGEVVGTHARSFDRGQTIYNPWHYVAALARKPGALRNGAPFKDWNLPASMTRLRERLAKHADGDRQFVDILSMVALYGLDAVSTACAAALEEQVVSSAQVVNLLHRAAAPPPAPVLQVPEGLRLTVEPEANCGRYDRLLRGQIAVPSVLPSMNPID
;
A
#
# COMPACT_ATOMS: atom_id res chain seq x y z
N MET A 1 -42.95 35.04 -20.05
CA MET A 1 -43.83 34.05 -19.39
C MET A 1 -44.47 34.77 -18.22
N LEU A 2 -45.80 34.64 -18.00
CA LEU A 2 -46.43 35.23 -16.81
C LEU A 2 -46.16 34.37 -15.60
N CYS A 3 -45.62 34.95 -14.52
CA CYS A 3 -45.47 34.28 -13.23
C CYS A 3 -46.80 34.17 -12.47
N VAL A 4 -46.88 33.27 -11.50
CA VAL A 4 -48.07 33.02 -10.67
C VAL A 4 -48.60 34.30 -10.03
N GLU A 5 -47.70 35.16 -9.58
CA GLU A 5 -48.04 36.47 -8.97
C GLU A 5 -48.75 37.40 -9.96
N THR A 6 -48.28 37.46 -11.21
CA THR A 6 -48.92 38.29 -12.26
C THR A 6 -50.30 37.76 -12.66
N ILE A 7 -50.46 36.43 -12.72
CA ILE A 7 -51.76 35.80 -12.96
C ILE A 7 -52.72 36.12 -11.81
N GLY A 8 -52.26 36.00 -10.57
CA GLY A 8 -53.04 36.33 -9.39
C GLY A 8 -53.45 37.82 -9.35
N LYS A 9 -52.55 38.74 -9.74
CA LYS A 9 -52.81 40.17 -9.89
C LYS A 9 -53.88 40.47 -10.93
N ILE A 10 -53.80 39.85 -12.11
CA ILE A 10 -54.80 39.99 -13.19
C ILE A 10 -56.14 39.49 -12.73
N ARG A 11 -56.23 38.33 -12.08
CA ARG A 11 -57.50 37.77 -11.60
C ARG A 11 -58.14 38.65 -10.50
N ARG A 12 -57.36 39.12 -9.55
CA ARG A 12 -57.83 39.99 -8.46
C ARG A 12 -58.39 41.29 -9.01
N ARG A 13 -57.67 41.94 -9.93
CA ARG A 13 -58.12 43.20 -10.56
C ARG A 13 -59.40 43.00 -11.37
N ARG A 14 -59.55 41.89 -12.08
CA ARG A 14 -60.75 41.59 -12.86
C ARG A 14 -61.92 41.12 -12.01
N LEU A 15 -61.73 40.15 -11.16
CA LEU A 15 -62.83 39.46 -10.44
C LEU A 15 -63.25 40.13 -9.15
N VAL A 16 -62.31 40.80 -8.47
CA VAL A 16 -62.57 41.47 -7.19
C VAL A 16 -62.74 42.97 -7.35
N GLN A 17 -61.89 43.62 -8.17
CA GLN A 17 -61.92 45.07 -8.37
C GLN A 17 -62.74 45.50 -9.57
N GLY A 18 -63.27 44.59 -10.39
CA GLY A 18 -64.20 44.89 -11.51
C GLY A 18 -63.57 45.61 -12.72
N GLU A 19 -62.24 45.72 -12.77
CA GLU A 19 -61.54 46.46 -13.81
C GLU A 19 -61.71 45.81 -15.18
N THR A 20 -61.71 46.67 -16.23
CA THR A 20 -61.88 46.19 -17.63
C THR A 20 -60.57 45.49 -18.12
N ILE A 21 -60.71 44.47 -18.98
CA ILE A 21 -59.57 43.77 -19.59
C ILE A 21 -58.61 44.75 -20.29
N SER A 22 -59.18 45.82 -20.89
CA SER A 22 -58.39 46.85 -21.58
C SER A 22 -57.56 47.72 -20.61
N ALA A 23 -58.07 48.04 -19.42
CA ALA A 23 -57.36 48.77 -18.39
C ALA A 23 -56.20 47.90 -17.80
N ILE A 24 -56.51 46.66 -17.46
CA ILE A 24 -55.51 45.70 -16.92
C ILE A 24 -54.42 45.46 -17.97
N ALA A 25 -54.76 45.29 -19.26
CA ALA A 25 -53.81 45.07 -20.34
C ALA A 25 -52.83 46.25 -20.51
N ARG A 26 -53.39 47.49 -20.48
CA ARG A 26 -52.61 48.72 -20.59
C ARG A 26 -51.65 48.92 -19.42
N ASP A 27 -52.15 48.77 -18.23
CA ASP A 27 -51.38 49.02 -17.01
C ASP A 27 -50.26 47.99 -16.79
N LEU A 28 -50.52 46.73 -17.08
CA LEU A 28 -49.53 45.66 -16.97
C LEU A 28 -48.69 45.47 -18.26
N GLN A 29 -48.85 46.33 -19.26
CA GLN A 29 -48.17 46.26 -20.55
C GLN A 29 -48.30 44.89 -21.22
N LEU A 30 -49.47 44.27 -21.12
CA LEU A 30 -49.77 42.94 -21.67
C LEU A 30 -50.80 43.05 -22.83
N SER A 31 -50.77 42.08 -23.71
CA SER A 31 -51.80 41.99 -24.72
C SER A 31 -53.18 41.61 -24.09
N ARG A 32 -54.28 42.12 -24.63
CA ARG A 32 -55.63 41.73 -24.18
C ARG A 32 -55.88 40.23 -24.26
N ASN A 33 -55.22 39.54 -25.22
CA ASN A 33 -55.32 38.10 -25.36
C ASN A 33 -54.58 37.40 -24.23
N THR A 34 -53.44 37.94 -23.78
CA THR A 34 -52.67 37.42 -22.62
C THR A 34 -53.49 37.54 -21.35
N VAL A 35 -54.15 38.68 -21.12
CA VAL A 35 -55.04 38.89 -19.96
C VAL A 35 -56.25 37.93 -20.02
N LYS A 36 -56.93 37.78 -21.20
CA LYS A 36 -57.99 36.78 -21.36
C LYS A 36 -57.52 35.34 -21.07
N ARG A 37 -56.33 34.97 -21.54
CA ARG A 37 -55.74 33.64 -21.22
C ARG A 37 -55.48 33.48 -19.74
N ALA A 38 -54.92 34.48 -19.07
CA ALA A 38 -54.65 34.44 -17.62
C ALA A 38 -55.95 34.29 -16.81
N LEU A 39 -57.05 34.88 -17.25
CA LEU A 39 -58.35 34.74 -16.59
C LEU A 39 -59.00 33.35 -16.77
N LYS A 40 -58.77 32.69 -17.90
CA LYS A 40 -59.26 31.32 -18.21
C LYS A 40 -58.33 30.21 -17.72
N PHE A 41 -57.12 30.54 -17.22
CA PHE A 41 -56.11 29.58 -16.85
C PHE A 41 -56.38 29.00 -15.45
N GLU A 42 -56.51 27.69 -15.33
CA GLU A 42 -56.79 27.01 -14.04
C GLU A 42 -55.54 26.45 -13.38
N GLY A 43 -54.37 26.53 -14.01
CA GLY A 43 -53.08 26.02 -13.48
C GLY A 43 -52.28 27.08 -12.71
N GLU A 44 -51.18 26.63 -12.08
CA GLU A 44 -50.29 27.47 -11.27
C GLU A 44 -49.37 28.39 -12.08
N ALA A 45 -48.96 28.00 -13.30
CA ALA A 45 -48.12 28.80 -14.18
C ALA A 45 -48.35 28.47 -15.67
N PHE A 46 -48.12 29.45 -16.56
CA PHE A 46 -48.11 29.17 -18.00
C PHE A 46 -46.86 28.42 -18.41
N GLU A 47 -46.96 27.11 -18.71
CA GLU A 47 -45.93 26.35 -19.37
C GLU A 47 -46.11 26.42 -20.91
N TYR A 48 -45.04 26.85 -21.59
CA TYR A 48 -44.99 26.75 -23.05
C TYR A 48 -44.53 25.35 -23.44
N ARG A 49 -45.44 24.42 -23.65
CA ARG A 49 -45.15 23.11 -24.24
C ARG A 49 -45.19 23.20 -25.74
N ARG A 50 -44.01 23.17 -26.35
CA ARG A 50 -43.91 23.09 -27.81
C ARG A 50 -44.31 21.68 -28.24
N VAL A 51 -45.47 21.53 -28.89
CA VAL A 51 -46.04 20.24 -29.32
C VAL A 51 -45.17 19.60 -30.42
N SER A 52 -44.54 20.40 -31.25
CA SER A 52 -43.62 19.94 -32.30
C SER A 52 -42.36 20.81 -32.30
N GLN A 53 -41.19 20.21 -32.24
CA GLN A 53 -39.93 20.89 -32.42
C GLN A 53 -39.41 20.60 -33.83
N PRO A 54 -39.46 21.55 -34.76
CA PRO A 54 -39.00 21.33 -36.11
C PRO A 54 -37.49 21.01 -36.10
N ARG A 55 -37.12 19.97 -36.82
CA ARG A 55 -35.71 19.55 -37.02
C ARG A 55 -35.39 19.62 -38.52
N PRO A 56 -35.29 20.82 -39.11
CA PRO A 56 -35.29 21.01 -40.55
C PRO A 56 -34.12 20.30 -41.25
N LYS A 57 -32.98 20.15 -40.60
CA LYS A 57 -31.80 19.47 -41.18
C LYS A 57 -31.72 18.00 -40.83
N LEU A 58 -32.06 17.60 -39.61
CA LEU A 58 -31.95 16.20 -39.15
C LEU A 58 -33.20 15.38 -39.51
N GLY A 59 -34.33 16.02 -39.76
CA GLY A 59 -35.64 15.36 -40.00
C GLY A 59 -35.58 14.27 -41.06
N ALA A 60 -34.99 14.57 -42.23
CA ALA A 60 -34.86 13.63 -43.34
C ALA A 60 -33.97 12.37 -42.99
N TYR A 61 -33.10 12.48 -41.99
CA TYR A 61 -32.16 11.43 -41.60
C TYR A 61 -32.56 10.71 -40.32
N LEU A 62 -33.70 11.07 -39.69
CA LEU A 62 -34.09 10.48 -38.40
C LEU A 62 -34.35 8.98 -38.49
N ALA A 63 -35.06 8.52 -39.52
CA ALA A 63 -35.34 7.10 -39.72
C ALA A 63 -34.05 6.28 -39.87
N THR A 64 -33.09 6.79 -40.63
CA THR A 64 -31.78 6.17 -40.82
C THR A 64 -30.98 6.14 -39.53
N LEU A 65 -30.95 7.25 -38.79
CA LEU A 65 -30.23 7.33 -37.50
C LEU A 65 -30.88 6.42 -36.45
N GLU A 66 -32.19 6.34 -36.35
CA GLU A 66 -32.90 5.46 -35.41
C GLU A 66 -32.67 3.99 -35.76
N SER A 67 -32.71 3.59 -37.04
CA SER A 67 -32.39 2.23 -37.43
C SER A 67 -30.93 1.81 -37.08
N TRP A 68 -30.01 2.76 -37.21
CA TRP A 68 -28.62 2.51 -36.77
C TRP A 68 -28.53 2.37 -35.27
N LEU A 69 -29.20 3.20 -34.50
CA LEU A 69 -29.21 3.13 -33.04
C LEU A 69 -29.84 1.82 -32.53
N GLU A 70 -30.93 1.36 -33.15
CA GLU A 70 -31.56 0.07 -32.84
C GLU A 70 -30.68 -1.12 -33.17
N ALA A 71 -29.91 -1.06 -34.27
CA ALA A 71 -28.93 -2.10 -34.63
C ALA A 71 -27.79 -2.13 -33.65
N GLU A 72 -27.31 -0.97 -33.21
CA GLU A 72 -26.21 -0.86 -32.25
C GLU A 72 -26.61 -1.23 -30.82
N GLU A 73 -27.86 -1.10 -30.45
CA GLU A 73 -28.36 -1.51 -29.14
C GLU A 73 -28.10 -3.01 -28.88
N LYS A 74 -28.07 -3.81 -29.93
CA LYS A 74 -27.78 -5.25 -29.89
C LYS A 74 -26.30 -5.57 -29.75
N LEU A 75 -25.41 -4.58 -29.96
CA LEU A 75 -23.97 -4.76 -29.87
C LEU A 75 -23.44 -4.48 -28.46
N PRO A 76 -22.31 -5.11 -28.07
CA PRO A 76 -21.59 -4.74 -26.85
C PRO A 76 -21.22 -3.24 -26.86
N ALA A 77 -21.24 -2.57 -25.72
CA ALA A 77 -21.01 -1.13 -25.59
C ALA A 77 -19.70 -0.65 -26.27
N ARG A 78 -18.64 -1.47 -26.25
CA ARG A 78 -17.34 -1.17 -26.87
C ARG A 78 -17.36 -1.19 -28.41
N GLU A 79 -18.37 -1.81 -29.01
CA GLU A 79 -18.52 -1.96 -30.47
C GLU A 79 -19.52 -0.95 -31.05
N ARG A 80 -20.21 -0.19 -30.18
CA ARG A 80 -21.15 0.86 -30.57
C ARG A 80 -20.43 2.10 -31.09
N ARG A 81 -20.92 2.68 -32.17
CA ARG A 81 -20.40 3.94 -32.72
C ARG A 81 -20.67 5.08 -31.75
N THR A 82 -19.70 5.96 -31.59
CA THR A 82 -19.89 7.21 -30.84
C THR A 82 -20.78 8.18 -31.62
N ALA A 83 -21.36 9.17 -30.93
CA ALA A 83 -22.13 10.22 -31.60
C ALA A 83 -21.35 10.94 -32.71
N GLN A 84 -20.02 11.01 -32.58
CA GLN A 84 -19.15 11.58 -33.59
C GLN A 84 -19.09 10.69 -34.84
N ARG A 85 -18.96 9.38 -34.69
CA ARG A 85 -18.95 8.45 -35.84
C ARG A 85 -20.30 8.35 -36.53
N LEU A 86 -21.39 8.39 -35.76
CA LEU A 86 -22.75 8.47 -36.34
C LEU A 86 -22.96 9.78 -37.13
N TYR A 87 -22.42 10.89 -36.63
CA TYR A 87 -22.45 12.17 -37.34
C TYR A 87 -21.65 12.12 -38.66
N GLU A 88 -20.45 11.51 -38.63
CA GLU A 88 -19.62 11.34 -39.84
C GLU A 88 -20.32 10.50 -40.88
N ALA A 89 -20.94 9.37 -40.51
CA ALA A 89 -21.72 8.54 -41.38
C ALA A 89 -22.94 9.28 -41.97
N LEU A 90 -23.62 10.12 -41.17
CA LEU A 90 -24.70 10.97 -41.67
C LEU A 90 -24.21 12.04 -42.64
N ARG A 91 -23.00 12.59 -42.45
CA ARG A 91 -22.38 13.51 -43.39
C ARG A 91 -22.10 12.87 -44.74
N GLU A 92 -21.58 11.65 -44.72
CA GLU A 92 -21.39 10.85 -45.94
C GLU A 92 -22.72 10.61 -46.68
N ALA A 93 -23.84 10.48 -45.93
CA ALA A 93 -25.18 10.38 -46.46
C ALA A 93 -25.81 11.75 -46.86
N GLY A 94 -25.06 12.87 -46.77
CA GLY A 94 -25.49 14.20 -47.19
C GLY A 94 -26.04 15.12 -46.07
N TYR A 95 -25.88 14.74 -44.79
CA TYR A 95 -26.30 15.60 -43.66
C TYR A 95 -25.43 16.85 -43.50
N THR A 96 -26.03 18.03 -43.49
CA THR A 96 -25.34 19.33 -43.39
C THR A 96 -25.56 20.03 -42.06
N GLY A 97 -26.12 19.36 -41.06
CA GLY A 97 -26.40 19.92 -39.75
C GLY A 97 -25.20 19.80 -38.77
N ALA A 98 -25.40 20.23 -37.53
CA ALA A 98 -24.39 20.16 -36.48
C ALA A 98 -24.41 18.81 -35.75
N VAL A 99 -23.25 18.39 -35.28
CA VAL A 99 -23.07 17.17 -34.47
C VAL A 99 -23.91 17.19 -33.17
N ASP A 100 -24.15 18.37 -32.59
CA ASP A 100 -24.96 18.51 -31.38
C ASP A 100 -26.43 18.13 -31.58
N SER A 101 -26.95 18.24 -32.80
CA SER A 101 -28.30 17.75 -33.10
C SER A 101 -28.37 16.23 -33.08
N VAL A 102 -27.31 15.55 -33.55
CA VAL A 102 -27.17 14.09 -33.49
C VAL A 102 -27.01 13.64 -32.05
N ARG A 103 -26.11 14.27 -31.27
CA ARG A 103 -25.91 13.98 -29.83
C ARG A 103 -27.19 14.12 -29.02
N ARG A 104 -27.97 15.19 -29.29
CA ARG A 104 -29.24 15.44 -28.61
C ARG A 104 -30.30 14.39 -28.98
N HIS A 105 -30.33 13.97 -30.22
CA HIS A 105 -31.25 12.91 -30.66
C HIS A 105 -30.88 11.57 -30.06
N MET A 106 -29.62 11.19 -30.10
CA MET A 106 -29.08 9.97 -29.48
C MET A 106 -29.41 9.90 -27.98
N ARG A 107 -29.18 10.97 -27.22
CA ARG A 107 -29.59 11.05 -25.80
C ARG A 107 -31.11 10.94 -25.60
N ALA A 108 -31.89 11.44 -26.52
CA ALA A 108 -33.36 11.33 -26.45
C ALA A 108 -33.84 9.91 -26.81
N PHE A 109 -33.16 9.24 -27.73
CA PHE A 109 -33.38 7.84 -28.07
C PHE A 109 -33.04 6.94 -26.89
N GLU A 110 -31.85 7.08 -26.31
CA GLU A 110 -31.39 6.36 -25.08
C GLU A 110 -32.41 6.52 -23.95
N ARG A 111 -32.89 7.74 -23.70
CA ARG A 111 -33.92 8.00 -22.67
C ARG A 111 -35.25 7.32 -22.95
N ARG A 112 -35.65 7.14 -24.23
CA ARG A 112 -36.90 6.46 -24.61
C ARG A 112 -36.80 4.94 -24.49
N HIS A 113 -35.63 4.37 -24.87
CA HIS A 113 -35.41 2.92 -24.92
C HIS A 113 -34.86 2.37 -23.59
N HIS A 114 -34.08 3.15 -22.86
CA HIS A 114 -33.57 2.79 -21.54
C HIS A 114 -34.38 3.39 -20.38
N ALA A 115 -35.62 3.78 -20.60
CA ALA A 115 -36.52 4.26 -19.55
C ALA A 115 -37.03 3.14 -18.60
N VAL A 116 -36.40 1.96 -18.63
CA VAL A 116 -36.41 1.09 -17.45
C VAL A 116 -35.56 1.79 -16.41
N ALA A 117 -36.22 2.46 -15.47
CA ALA A 117 -35.56 2.96 -14.29
C ALA A 117 -34.73 1.78 -13.73
N THR A 118 -33.41 1.88 -13.81
CA THR A 118 -32.53 0.91 -13.14
C THR A 118 -32.76 1.10 -11.66
N THR A 119 -33.73 0.35 -11.14
CA THR A 119 -34.03 0.34 -9.71
C THR A 119 -32.90 -0.37 -9.03
N PHE A 120 -32.08 0.36 -8.27
CA PHE A 120 -31.07 -0.25 -7.42
C PHE A 120 -31.74 -0.81 -6.18
N ILE A 121 -31.53 -2.10 -5.93
CA ILE A 121 -31.93 -2.72 -4.66
C ILE A 121 -30.83 -2.38 -3.65
N PRO A 122 -31.13 -1.59 -2.59
CA PRO A 122 -30.13 -1.26 -1.58
C PRO A 122 -29.65 -2.55 -0.90
N GLN A 123 -28.33 -2.71 -0.83
CA GLN A 123 -27.71 -3.81 -0.09
C GLN A 123 -27.57 -3.41 1.38
N SER A 124 -28.05 -4.26 2.28
CA SER A 124 -27.87 -4.13 3.72
C SER A 124 -26.89 -5.20 4.21
N PHE A 125 -25.98 -4.82 5.08
CA PHE A 125 -24.96 -5.69 5.66
C PHE A 125 -25.04 -5.63 7.18
N ALA A 126 -24.91 -6.79 7.83
CA ALA A 126 -24.78 -6.85 9.29
C ALA A 126 -23.40 -6.31 9.74
N PRO A 127 -23.26 -5.86 11.01
CA PRO A 127 -21.96 -5.47 11.55
C PRO A 127 -20.92 -6.58 11.40
N GLY A 128 -19.73 -6.25 10.92
CA GLY A 128 -18.63 -7.18 10.72
C GLY A 128 -18.84 -8.22 9.62
N GLU A 129 -19.90 -8.11 8.82
CA GLU A 129 -20.22 -9.10 7.78
C GLU A 129 -19.24 -9.02 6.61
N ALA A 130 -19.05 -7.83 6.04
CA ALA A 130 -18.30 -7.71 4.79
C ALA A 130 -17.53 -6.38 4.68
N TYR A 131 -16.49 -6.44 3.85
CA TYR A 131 -15.82 -5.24 3.32
C TYR A 131 -15.72 -5.34 1.80
N GLN A 132 -15.49 -4.22 1.17
CA GLN A 132 -15.20 -4.11 -0.26
C GLN A 132 -13.75 -3.66 -0.46
N PHE A 133 -13.09 -4.25 -1.46
CA PHE A 133 -11.73 -3.93 -1.87
C PHE A 133 -11.70 -3.47 -3.33
N ASP A 134 -10.99 -2.38 -3.60
CA ASP A 134 -10.73 -1.90 -4.96
C ASP A 134 -9.41 -1.13 -5.04
N PHE A 135 -8.89 -0.94 -6.26
CA PHE A 135 -7.80 -0.01 -6.54
C PHE A 135 -8.30 1.19 -7.35
N SER A 136 -7.82 2.38 -7.00
CA SER A 136 -7.92 3.56 -7.86
C SER A 136 -6.54 4.05 -8.30
N HIS A 137 -6.54 4.87 -9.36
CA HIS A 137 -5.32 5.48 -9.89
C HIS A 137 -5.39 6.98 -9.63
N GLU A 138 -4.47 7.48 -8.80
CA GLU A 138 -4.50 8.88 -8.39
C GLU A 138 -3.18 9.58 -8.77
N ARG A 139 -3.30 10.84 -9.22
CA ARG A 139 -2.13 11.67 -9.51
C ARG A 139 -1.69 12.42 -8.27
N VAL A 140 -0.42 12.28 -7.92
CA VAL A 140 0.23 12.93 -6.78
C VAL A 140 1.59 13.49 -7.19
N GLU A 141 2.12 14.39 -6.37
CA GLU A 141 3.49 14.88 -6.49
C GLU A 141 4.29 14.31 -5.31
N LEU A 142 5.29 13.45 -5.59
CA LEU A 142 6.17 12.89 -4.58
C LEU A 142 7.59 13.35 -4.85
N GLY A 143 8.23 13.98 -3.83
CA GLY A 143 9.58 14.53 -3.99
C GLY A 143 9.72 15.55 -5.14
N GLY A 144 8.64 16.30 -5.43
CA GLY A 144 8.61 17.26 -6.55
C GLY A 144 8.34 16.64 -7.92
N VAL A 145 8.08 15.31 -8.00
CA VAL A 145 7.83 14.61 -9.27
C VAL A 145 6.36 14.20 -9.36
N ASP A 146 5.71 14.59 -10.47
CA ASP A 146 4.34 14.14 -10.78
C ASP A 146 4.33 12.68 -11.17
N GLN A 147 3.53 11.88 -10.45
CA GLN A 147 3.38 10.46 -10.76
C GLN A 147 1.98 9.93 -10.44
N VAL A 148 1.68 8.76 -10.97
CA VAL A 148 0.44 8.04 -10.70
C VAL A 148 0.70 6.94 -9.70
N VAL A 149 0.03 7.00 -8.56
CA VAL A 149 0.04 5.95 -7.54
C VAL A 149 -1.23 5.09 -7.63
N LYS A 150 -1.15 3.88 -7.14
CA LYS A 150 -2.25 2.94 -7.01
C LYS A 150 -2.74 2.99 -5.58
N VAL A 151 -3.97 3.41 -5.37
CA VAL A 151 -4.56 3.53 -4.04
C VAL A 151 -5.48 2.35 -3.80
N ALA A 152 -5.14 1.51 -2.83
CA ALA A 152 -6.00 0.45 -2.34
C ALA A 152 -7.07 1.05 -1.42
N HIS A 153 -8.33 0.71 -1.67
CA HIS A 153 -9.48 1.06 -0.88
C HIS A 153 -9.99 -0.18 -0.16
N VAL A 154 -10.07 -0.13 1.16
CA VAL A 154 -10.71 -1.15 1.98
C VAL A 154 -11.82 -0.48 2.76
N ARG A 155 -13.08 -0.86 2.54
CA ARG A 155 -14.25 -0.22 3.13
C ARG A 155 -15.17 -1.22 3.78
N LEU A 156 -15.50 -1.04 5.05
CA LEU A 156 -16.54 -1.80 5.73
C LEU A 156 -17.91 -1.51 5.12
N CYS A 157 -18.68 -2.57 4.88
CA CYS A 157 -19.98 -2.44 4.22
C CYS A 157 -21.08 -1.94 5.16
N HIS A 158 -20.94 -2.14 6.47
CA HIS A 158 -21.93 -1.69 7.45
C HIS A 158 -21.66 -0.26 7.90
N SER A 159 -20.56 0.04 8.56
CA SER A 159 -20.26 1.39 9.09
C SER A 159 -19.84 2.40 8.04
N ARG A 160 -19.46 1.94 6.86
CA ARG A 160 -18.87 2.79 5.80
C ARG A 160 -17.48 3.35 6.15
N ALA A 161 -16.89 2.94 7.28
CA ALA A 161 -15.51 3.26 7.60
C ALA A 161 -14.58 2.65 6.55
N PHE A 162 -13.52 3.38 6.20
CA PHE A 162 -12.61 2.95 5.15
C PHE A 162 -11.16 3.29 5.48
N TYR A 163 -10.27 2.53 4.87
CA TYR A 163 -8.83 2.73 4.91
C TYR A 163 -8.28 2.82 3.50
N LEU A 164 -7.28 3.67 3.33
CA LEU A 164 -6.59 3.89 2.06
C LEU A 164 -5.09 3.67 2.24
N ALA A 165 -4.48 2.99 1.27
CA ALA A 165 -3.03 2.87 1.19
C ALA A 165 -2.56 3.04 -0.26
N ALA A 166 -1.54 3.89 -0.45
CA ALA A 166 -0.96 4.16 -1.74
C ALA A 166 0.24 3.26 -2.02
N TYR A 167 0.36 2.78 -3.25
CA TYR A 167 1.40 1.88 -3.74
C TYR A 167 1.90 2.30 -5.12
N PRO A 168 3.14 1.95 -5.49
CA PRO A 168 3.64 2.20 -6.83
C PRO A 168 2.96 1.35 -7.92
N ARG A 169 2.41 0.18 -7.56
CA ARG A 169 1.83 -0.81 -8.47
C ARG A 169 0.62 -1.51 -7.85
N GLU A 170 -0.10 -2.28 -8.68
CA GLU A 170 -1.12 -3.23 -8.26
C GLU A 170 -0.53 -4.65 -8.35
N SER A 171 0.22 -5.07 -7.35
CA SER A 171 0.79 -6.41 -7.29
C SER A 171 0.29 -7.19 -6.08
N GLN A 172 0.48 -8.49 -6.08
CA GLN A 172 -0.07 -9.39 -5.08
C GLN A 172 0.39 -9.05 -3.66
N GLU A 173 1.67 -8.76 -3.48
CA GLU A 173 2.25 -8.38 -2.19
C GLU A 173 1.72 -7.04 -1.67
N MET A 174 1.31 -6.14 -2.56
CA MET A 174 0.67 -4.88 -2.18
C MET A 174 -0.78 -5.08 -1.76
N VAL A 175 -1.49 -6.04 -2.38
CA VAL A 175 -2.81 -6.47 -1.90
C VAL A 175 -2.70 -7.03 -0.49
N PHE A 176 -1.69 -7.86 -0.20
CA PHE A 176 -1.49 -8.44 1.14
C PHE A 176 -1.18 -7.38 2.19
N ASP A 177 -0.27 -6.45 1.87
CA ASP A 177 0.07 -5.32 2.75
C ASP A 177 -1.14 -4.42 3.01
N ALA A 178 -1.94 -4.12 1.98
CA ALA A 178 -3.15 -3.31 2.10
C ALA A 178 -4.18 -3.94 3.05
N HIS A 179 -4.36 -5.26 2.98
CA HIS A 179 -5.27 -5.97 3.90
C HIS A 179 -4.75 -5.95 5.33
N ALA A 180 -3.47 -6.23 5.55
CA ALA A 180 -2.87 -6.20 6.88
C ALA A 180 -3.03 -4.83 7.54
N ARG A 181 -2.64 -3.75 6.85
CA ARG A 181 -2.78 -2.38 7.33
C ARG A 181 -4.24 -1.97 7.56
N ALA A 182 -5.13 -2.36 6.63
CA ALA A 182 -6.54 -2.02 6.76
C ALA A 182 -7.19 -2.70 7.95
N PHE A 183 -6.92 -3.98 8.21
CA PHE A 183 -7.50 -4.71 9.34
C PHE A 183 -6.95 -4.21 10.67
N GLU A 184 -5.68 -3.84 10.72
CA GLU A 184 -5.09 -3.17 11.88
C GLU A 184 -5.77 -1.82 12.13
N PHE A 185 -5.91 -0.97 11.13
CA PHE A 185 -6.57 0.33 11.22
C PHE A 185 -8.05 0.20 11.63
N LEU A 186 -8.78 -0.72 11.01
CA LEU A 186 -10.20 -0.92 11.26
C LEU A 186 -10.48 -1.60 12.62
N GLY A 187 -9.44 -2.18 13.24
CA GLY A 187 -9.50 -2.82 14.55
C GLY A 187 -10.03 -4.24 14.53
N GLY A 188 -9.94 -4.94 13.40
CA GLY A 188 -10.31 -6.33 13.26
C GLY A 188 -10.64 -6.76 11.84
N VAL A 189 -11.01 -8.02 11.69
CA VAL A 189 -11.23 -8.70 10.41
C VAL A 189 -12.70 -9.01 10.19
N PRO A 190 -13.35 -8.50 9.11
CA PRO A 190 -14.70 -8.87 8.71
C PRO A 190 -14.78 -10.34 8.25
N ARG A 191 -16.00 -10.87 8.11
CA ARG A 191 -16.21 -12.28 7.74
C ARG A 191 -15.89 -12.55 6.27
N ARG A 192 -16.26 -11.64 5.35
CA ARG A 192 -16.03 -11.83 3.91
C ARG A 192 -15.51 -10.57 3.24
N GLY A 193 -14.72 -10.77 2.19
CA GLY A 193 -14.22 -9.72 1.32
C GLY A 193 -14.88 -9.75 -0.06
N ILE A 194 -15.36 -8.61 -0.51
CA ILE A 194 -15.99 -8.44 -1.83
C ILE A 194 -14.95 -7.80 -2.75
N TYR A 195 -14.60 -8.52 -3.83
CA TYR A 195 -13.58 -8.12 -4.78
C TYR A 195 -14.17 -8.00 -6.20
N ASP A 196 -13.80 -6.96 -6.91
CA ASP A 196 -13.95 -6.97 -8.36
C ASP A 196 -12.81 -7.80 -8.98
N ASN A 197 -12.82 -8.01 -10.27
CA ASN A 197 -11.84 -8.78 -11.05
C ASN A 197 -10.37 -8.36 -10.78
N LEU A 198 -9.95 -8.48 -9.52
CA LEU A 198 -8.63 -8.08 -9.01
C LEU A 198 -7.57 -9.02 -9.59
N LYS A 199 -6.89 -8.60 -10.66
CA LYS A 199 -5.86 -9.40 -11.35
C LYS A 199 -4.82 -10.04 -10.42
N PRO A 200 -4.30 -9.37 -9.39
CA PRO A 200 -3.36 -9.99 -8.46
C PRO A 200 -3.94 -11.11 -7.59
N ALA A 201 -5.26 -11.18 -7.45
CA ALA A 201 -5.95 -12.18 -6.63
C ALA A 201 -6.57 -13.32 -7.43
N VAL A 202 -6.77 -13.15 -8.75
CA VAL A 202 -7.53 -14.07 -9.61
C VAL A 202 -6.67 -14.54 -10.78
N ASP A 203 -6.46 -15.87 -10.87
CA ASP A 203 -5.73 -16.49 -11.99
C ASP A 203 -6.62 -16.68 -13.23
N ALA A 204 -7.92 -16.96 -13.02
CA ALA A 204 -8.86 -17.18 -14.12
C ALA A 204 -10.28 -16.74 -13.71
N ILE A 205 -11.00 -16.16 -14.68
CA ILE A 205 -12.39 -15.72 -14.56
C ILE A 205 -13.24 -16.62 -15.45
N PHE A 206 -14.22 -17.30 -14.86
CA PHE A 206 -15.20 -18.11 -15.57
C PHE A 206 -16.52 -17.35 -15.75
N VAL A 207 -17.50 -17.97 -16.36
CA VAL A 207 -18.84 -17.38 -16.52
C VAL A 207 -19.52 -17.23 -15.15
N GLY A 208 -20.14 -16.07 -14.89
CA GLY A 208 -20.81 -15.79 -13.64
C GLY A 208 -19.86 -15.40 -12.50
N ARG A 209 -20.08 -15.98 -11.32
CA ARG A 209 -19.29 -15.69 -10.09
C ARG A 209 -18.09 -16.62 -9.88
N GLU A 210 -17.94 -17.64 -10.72
CA GLU A 210 -16.85 -18.59 -10.55
C GLU A 210 -15.50 -17.93 -10.88
N ARG A 211 -14.54 -18.10 -9.98
CA ARG A 211 -13.18 -17.58 -10.07
C ARG A 211 -12.20 -18.66 -9.61
N ARG A 212 -11.05 -18.73 -10.27
CA ARG A 212 -9.90 -19.43 -9.73
C ARG A 212 -8.97 -18.40 -9.10
N TYR A 213 -9.04 -18.33 -7.77
CA TYR A 213 -8.18 -17.45 -7.01
C TYR A 213 -6.74 -17.96 -6.99
N ASN A 214 -5.80 -17.03 -6.97
CA ASN A 214 -4.39 -17.34 -6.79
C ASN A 214 -4.17 -18.05 -5.46
N ARG A 215 -3.28 -19.07 -5.44
CA ARG A 215 -3.01 -19.88 -4.26
C ARG A 215 -2.55 -19.04 -3.06
N ARG A 216 -1.67 -18.06 -3.27
CA ARG A 216 -1.19 -17.19 -2.17
C ARG A 216 -2.28 -16.28 -1.64
N PHE A 217 -3.18 -15.82 -2.50
CA PHE A 217 -4.35 -15.06 -2.06
C PHE A 217 -5.28 -15.92 -1.18
N LEU A 218 -5.53 -17.17 -1.55
CA LEU A 218 -6.30 -18.10 -0.71
C LEU A 218 -5.61 -18.38 0.63
N VAL A 219 -4.28 -18.47 0.67
CA VAL A 219 -3.54 -18.62 1.93
C VAL A 219 -3.75 -17.39 2.83
N MET A 220 -3.75 -16.18 2.28
CA MET A 220 -4.09 -14.97 3.04
C MET A 220 -5.54 -15.01 3.54
N CYS A 221 -6.49 -15.40 2.68
CA CYS A 221 -7.89 -15.54 3.09
C CYS A 221 -8.04 -16.54 4.23
N ASN A 222 -7.38 -17.69 4.16
CA ASN A 222 -7.38 -18.70 5.23
C ASN A 222 -6.72 -18.18 6.50
N HIS A 223 -5.61 -17.44 6.40
CA HIS A 223 -4.93 -16.84 7.55
C HIS A 223 -5.85 -15.89 8.33
N TYR A 224 -6.59 -15.06 7.62
CA TYR A 224 -7.55 -14.13 8.21
C TYR A 224 -8.96 -14.72 8.38
N LEU A 225 -9.18 -15.97 8.01
CA LEU A 225 -10.50 -16.65 7.97
C LEU A 225 -11.53 -15.87 7.14
N LEU A 226 -11.11 -15.31 6.02
CA LEU A 226 -11.94 -14.53 5.10
C LEU A 226 -12.61 -15.43 4.06
N GLU A 227 -13.88 -15.17 3.78
CA GLU A 227 -14.57 -15.71 2.61
C GLU A 227 -14.44 -14.72 1.43
N PRO A 228 -13.64 -15.05 0.39
CA PRO A 228 -13.55 -14.20 -0.77
C PRO A 228 -14.78 -14.32 -1.66
N THR A 229 -15.44 -13.20 -1.95
CA THR A 229 -16.62 -13.12 -2.82
C THR A 229 -16.28 -12.25 -4.03
N ALA A 230 -16.43 -12.80 -5.24
CA ALA A 230 -16.25 -12.02 -6.45
C ALA A 230 -17.57 -11.36 -6.86
N CYS A 231 -17.49 -10.12 -7.37
CA CYS A 231 -18.62 -9.49 -8.04
C CYS A 231 -18.92 -10.20 -9.38
N THR A 232 -20.18 -10.22 -9.77
CA THR A 232 -20.56 -10.69 -11.11
C THR A 232 -19.99 -9.74 -12.17
N PRO A 233 -19.39 -10.24 -13.27
CA PRO A 233 -18.93 -9.38 -14.35
C PRO A 233 -20.03 -8.47 -14.85
N ALA A 234 -19.72 -7.19 -15.05
CA ALA A 234 -20.63 -6.13 -15.49
C ALA A 234 -21.82 -5.83 -14.54
N ALA A 235 -21.87 -6.39 -13.34
CA ALA A 235 -22.87 -6.10 -12.32
C ALA A 235 -22.44 -4.90 -11.46
N GLY A 236 -22.35 -3.71 -12.02
CA GLY A 236 -21.97 -2.48 -11.30
C GLY A 236 -22.82 -2.19 -10.06
N TRP A 237 -24.06 -2.73 -10.00
CA TRP A 237 -24.96 -2.61 -8.85
C TRP A 237 -24.44 -3.38 -7.61
N GLU A 238 -23.65 -4.45 -7.76
CA GLU A 238 -23.02 -5.17 -6.66
C GLU A 238 -21.87 -4.35 -6.04
N LYS A 239 -21.28 -3.44 -6.82
CA LYS A 239 -20.10 -2.64 -6.46
C LYS A 239 -20.42 -1.14 -6.21
N GLY A 240 -21.64 -0.69 -6.48
CA GLY A 240 -22.00 0.73 -6.51
C GLY A 240 -21.60 1.55 -5.28
N GLN A 241 -21.38 0.91 -4.13
CA GLN A 241 -20.91 1.59 -2.93
C GLN A 241 -19.42 1.99 -3.01
N VAL A 242 -18.53 1.12 -3.56
CA VAL A 242 -17.09 1.41 -3.68
C VAL A 242 -16.81 2.34 -4.86
N GLU A 243 -17.49 2.18 -5.99
CA GLU A 243 -17.32 3.07 -7.15
C GLU A 243 -17.66 4.51 -6.81
N ASN A 244 -18.77 4.72 -6.08
CA ASN A 244 -19.13 6.03 -5.56
C ASN A 244 -18.08 6.56 -4.58
N GLN A 245 -17.47 5.68 -3.77
CA GLN A 245 -16.44 6.08 -2.83
C GLN A 245 -15.16 6.49 -3.54
N VAL A 246 -14.71 5.77 -4.57
CA VAL A 246 -13.50 6.13 -5.34
C VAL A 246 -13.65 7.55 -5.90
N GLY A 247 -14.82 7.89 -6.45
CA GLY A 247 -15.13 9.25 -6.90
C GLY A 247 -15.06 10.29 -5.77
N ASN A 248 -15.69 9.99 -4.64
CA ASN A 248 -15.70 10.85 -3.47
C ASN A 248 -14.31 11.03 -2.86
N VAL A 249 -13.52 9.94 -2.72
CA VAL A 249 -12.15 9.97 -2.19
C VAL A 249 -11.26 10.83 -3.07
N ARG A 250 -11.39 10.74 -4.39
CA ARG A 250 -10.65 11.59 -5.33
C ARG A 250 -10.94 13.06 -5.11
N GLU A 251 -12.21 13.42 -4.95
CA GLU A 251 -12.62 14.80 -4.66
C GLU A 251 -12.12 15.26 -3.29
N TRP A 252 -12.26 14.43 -2.25
CA TRP A 252 -11.98 14.85 -0.87
C TRP A 252 -10.50 14.87 -0.52
N LEU A 253 -9.69 13.98 -1.11
CA LEU A 253 -8.31 13.77 -0.71
C LEU A 253 -7.29 14.09 -1.81
N PHE A 254 -7.66 13.96 -3.08
CA PHE A 254 -6.74 14.14 -4.20
C PHE A 254 -7.05 15.38 -5.06
N THR A 255 -8.03 16.20 -4.63
CA THR A 255 -8.38 17.46 -5.28
C THR A 255 -8.42 18.59 -4.22
N PRO A 256 -7.50 19.56 -4.25
CA PRO A 256 -6.35 19.68 -5.16
C PRO A 256 -5.31 18.57 -5.01
N LYS A 257 -4.42 18.45 -6.02
CA LYS A 257 -3.39 17.40 -6.07
C LYS A 257 -2.53 17.40 -4.80
N VAL A 258 -2.39 16.23 -4.17
CA VAL A 258 -1.58 16.05 -2.95
C VAL A 258 -0.09 16.09 -3.28
N ARG A 259 0.69 16.71 -2.37
CA ARG A 259 2.14 16.84 -2.42
C ARG A 259 2.75 16.28 -1.15
N CYS A 260 3.66 15.33 -1.28
CA CYS A 260 4.38 14.70 -0.17
C CYS A 260 5.84 14.51 -0.55
N ALA A 261 6.72 14.32 0.42
CA ALA A 261 8.11 14.02 0.17
C ALA A 261 8.28 12.63 -0.45
N ASP A 262 7.54 11.67 0.06
CA ASP A 262 7.60 10.28 -0.41
C ASP A 262 6.26 9.54 -0.20
N LEU A 263 6.29 8.24 -0.52
CA LEU A 263 5.11 7.37 -0.41
C LEU A 263 4.74 7.05 1.05
N ALA A 264 5.70 7.10 1.97
CA ALA A 264 5.45 6.85 3.38
C ALA A 264 4.64 8.01 3.98
N GLU A 265 5.07 9.25 3.75
CA GLU A 265 4.34 10.45 4.15
C GLU A 265 2.93 10.50 3.54
N LEU A 266 2.80 10.11 2.26
CA LEU A 266 1.49 10.02 1.63
C LEU A 266 0.58 9.01 2.34
N ASN A 267 1.10 7.85 2.74
CA ASN A 267 0.32 6.84 3.45
C ASN A 267 -0.08 7.29 4.85
N ASP A 268 0.79 8.00 5.57
CA ASP A 268 0.48 8.59 6.89
C ASP A 268 -0.61 9.67 6.76
N TYR A 269 -0.50 10.52 5.74
CA TYR A 269 -1.53 11.48 5.39
C TYR A 269 -2.87 10.80 5.13
N LEU A 270 -2.91 9.78 4.26
CA LEU A 270 -4.14 9.05 3.92
C LEU A 270 -4.78 8.39 5.14
N ALA A 271 -4.01 7.74 6.00
CA ALA A 271 -4.50 7.12 7.23
C ALA A 271 -5.13 8.16 8.18
N SER A 272 -4.45 9.28 8.39
CA SER A 272 -4.95 10.39 9.22
C SER A 272 -6.26 10.97 8.67
N ARG A 273 -6.34 11.15 7.35
CA ARG A 273 -7.53 11.67 6.68
C ARG A 273 -8.70 10.69 6.70
N CYS A 274 -8.45 9.38 6.59
CA CYS A 274 -9.49 8.37 6.75
C CYS A 274 -10.16 8.46 8.13
N LEU A 275 -9.37 8.59 9.19
CA LEU A 275 -9.88 8.76 10.56
C LEU A 275 -10.64 10.08 10.72
N GLN A 276 -10.11 11.17 10.19
CA GLN A 276 -10.76 12.48 10.26
C GLN A 276 -12.12 12.45 9.54
N LEU A 277 -12.18 11.90 8.32
CA LEU A 277 -13.43 11.80 7.56
C LEU A 277 -14.48 10.92 8.26
N ALA A 278 -14.06 9.85 8.94
CA ALA A 278 -14.97 9.04 9.74
C ALA A 278 -15.60 9.83 10.90
N ARG A 279 -14.85 10.76 11.51
CA ARG A 279 -15.34 11.64 12.58
C ARG A 279 -16.23 12.79 12.06
N GLU A 280 -15.92 13.33 10.90
CA GLU A 280 -16.63 14.49 10.36
C GLU A 280 -17.92 14.13 9.65
N ARG A 281 -17.95 13.00 8.92
CA ARG A 281 -19.04 12.65 8.04
C ARG A 281 -20.14 11.84 8.71
N ASN A 282 -21.38 12.15 8.34
CA ASN A 282 -22.53 11.38 8.77
C ASN A 282 -22.61 10.08 7.96
N HIS A 283 -23.11 9.03 8.60
CA HIS A 283 -23.42 7.76 7.94
C HIS A 283 -24.50 7.96 6.88
N PRO A 284 -24.34 7.46 5.64
CA PRO A 284 -25.24 7.75 4.54
C PRO A 284 -26.69 7.27 4.75
N GLU A 285 -26.88 6.19 5.48
CA GLU A 285 -28.20 5.61 5.79
C GLU A 285 -28.71 6.05 7.18
N ARG A 286 -27.80 6.17 8.18
CA ARG A 286 -28.10 6.64 9.53
C ARG A 286 -27.62 8.08 9.69
N ARG A 287 -28.33 9.02 9.04
CA ARG A 287 -27.89 10.42 8.88
C ARG A 287 -27.73 11.21 10.19
N ASP A 288 -28.33 10.73 11.25
CA ASP A 288 -28.24 11.25 12.62
C ASP A 288 -26.94 10.86 13.32
N ARG A 289 -26.16 9.96 12.76
CA ARG A 289 -24.94 9.39 13.37
C ARG A 289 -23.71 9.63 12.50
N LYS A 290 -22.55 9.75 13.13
CA LYS A 290 -21.25 9.80 12.47
C LYS A 290 -20.79 8.40 12.05
N ILE A 291 -19.98 8.35 10.98
CA ILE A 291 -19.37 7.09 10.53
C ILE A 291 -18.55 6.45 11.67
N VAL A 292 -17.79 7.24 12.44
CA VAL A 292 -16.98 6.76 13.56
C VAL A 292 -17.80 6.08 14.64
N GLU A 293 -18.98 6.60 14.97
CA GLU A 293 -19.86 6.02 16.01
C GLU A 293 -20.40 4.63 15.58
N VAL A 294 -20.79 4.52 14.30
CA VAL A 294 -21.26 3.24 13.77
C VAL A 294 -20.09 2.27 13.63
N TRP A 295 -18.90 2.75 13.31
CA TRP A 295 -17.69 1.95 13.23
C TRP A 295 -17.27 1.41 14.61
N GLU A 296 -17.31 2.21 15.66
CA GLU A 296 -17.02 1.76 17.03
C GLU A 296 -17.94 0.61 17.47
N GLU A 297 -19.23 0.69 17.12
CA GLU A 297 -20.17 -0.41 17.33
C GLU A 297 -19.81 -1.64 16.48
N GLU A 298 -19.47 -1.45 15.21
CA GLU A 298 -19.11 -2.54 14.32
C GLU A 298 -17.83 -3.27 14.74
N ARG A 299 -16.88 -2.56 15.37
CA ARG A 299 -15.62 -3.15 15.87
C ARG A 299 -15.84 -4.33 16.80
N ALA A 300 -16.91 -4.31 17.62
CA ALA A 300 -17.26 -5.43 18.50
C ALA A 300 -17.67 -6.70 17.74
N ALA A 301 -18.10 -6.57 16.48
CA ALA A 301 -18.49 -7.67 15.62
C ALA A 301 -17.37 -8.16 14.68
N LEU A 302 -16.26 -7.41 14.59
CA LEU A 302 -15.08 -7.82 13.86
C LEU A 302 -14.33 -8.90 14.64
N ARG A 303 -13.72 -9.85 13.93
CA ARG A 303 -12.84 -10.83 14.57
C ARG A 303 -11.53 -10.17 14.95
N ALA A 304 -10.95 -10.58 16.08
CA ALA A 304 -9.64 -10.11 16.50
C ALA A 304 -8.62 -10.35 15.38
N MET A 305 -7.77 -9.35 15.13
CA MET A 305 -6.72 -9.48 14.12
C MET A 305 -5.65 -10.43 14.61
N PRO A 306 -5.32 -11.51 13.86
CA PRO A 306 -4.15 -12.32 14.15
C PRO A 306 -2.87 -11.54 13.83
N LEU A 307 -1.71 -12.19 14.00
CA LEU A 307 -0.46 -11.63 13.48
C LEU A 307 -0.61 -11.27 11.98
N PRO A 308 0.02 -10.19 11.51
CA PRO A 308 -0.03 -9.82 10.11
C PRO A 308 0.40 -10.98 9.21
N PHE A 309 -0.32 -11.17 8.11
CA PHE A 309 0.02 -12.19 7.12
C PHE A 309 1.41 -11.91 6.52
N ASP A 310 2.25 -12.94 6.42
CA ASP A 310 3.54 -12.85 5.75
C ASP A 310 3.37 -12.77 4.22
N GLY A 311 3.02 -11.58 3.77
CA GLY A 311 2.52 -11.26 2.43
C GLY A 311 3.63 -10.93 1.44
N PHE A 312 4.31 -11.93 0.88
CA PHE A 312 5.32 -11.76 -0.15
C PHE A 312 4.96 -12.46 -1.47
N ALA A 313 5.52 -11.97 -2.56
CA ALA A 313 5.67 -12.69 -3.82
C ALA A 313 7.06 -13.35 -3.85
N GLU A 314 7.12 -14.66 -4.19
CA GLU A 314 8.38 -15.42 -4.17
C GLU A 314 8.87 -15.73 -5.58
N LYS A 315 10.18 -15.58 -5.79
CA LYS A 315 10.86 -15.97 -7.02
C LYS A 315 12.20 -16.61 -6.72
N SER A 316 12.40 -17.81 -7.24
CA SER A 316 13.72 -18.48 -7.17
C SER A 316 14.67 -17.89 -8.22
N CYS A 317 15.92 -17.68 -7.83
CA CYS A 317 16.97 -17.22 -8.72
C CYS A 317 18.35 -17.74 -8.26
N ARG A 318 19.31 -17.79 -9.19
CA ARG A 318 20.70 -18.13 -8.88
C ARG A 318 21.45 -16.87 -8.50
N VAL A 319 22.25 -16.96 -7.45
CA VAL A 319 23.16 -15.88 -7.02
C VAL A 319 24.32 -15.79 -8.01
N SER A 320 24.58 -14.61 -8.55
CA SER A 320 25.65 -14.35 -9.50
C SER A 320 27.04 -14.41 -8.84
N ALA A 321 28.11 -14.50 -9.67
CA ALA A 321 29.50 -14.44 -9.20
C ALA A 321 29.86 -13.12 -8.50
N THR A 322 29.06 -12.08 -8.70
CA THR A 322 29.19 -10.78 -8.02
C THR A 322 28.31 -10.66 -6.78
N SER A 323 27.80 -11.77 -6.24
CA SER A 323 26.94 -11.82 -5.04
C SER A 323 25.64 -11.02 -5.18
N LEU A 324 25.03 -11.07 -6.36
CA LEU A 324 23.81 -10.36 -6.68
C LEU A 324 22.69 -11.33 -7.12
N VAL A 325 21.47 -11.02 -6.72
CA VAL A 325 20.23 -11.62 -7.23
C VAL A 325 19.47 -10.62 -8.09
N ASN A 326 18.79 -11.12 -9.14
CA ASN A 326 17.99 -10.28 -10.04
C ASN A 326 16.51 -10.39 -9.68
N PHE A 327 15.88 -9.23 -9.43
CA PHE A 327 14.44 -9.12 -9.23
C PHE A 327 13.90 -7.84 -9.92
N GLU A 328 12.87 -7.99 -10.75
CA GLU A 328 12.17 -6.88 -11.44
C GLU A 328 13.11 -5.88 -12.14
N ARG A 329 14.13 -6.37 -12.85
CA ARG A 329 15.17 -5.58 -13.55
C ARG A 329 16.12 -4.81 -12.63
N ASN A 330 16.09 -5.05 -11.32
CA ASN A 330 17.05 -4.54 -10.34
C ASN A 330 17.91 -5.69 -9.81
N ARG A 331 19.05 -5.34 -9.23
CA ARG A 331 20.00 -6.27 -8.63
C ARG A 331 20.16 -5.93 -7.15
N TYR A 332 20.11 -6.95 -6.32
CA TYR A 332 20.23 -6.81 -4.87
C TYR A 332 21.39 -7.69 -4.38
N SER A 333 22.24 -7.15 -3.54
CA SER A 333 23.36 -7.92 -3.01
C SER A 333 22.89 -8.92 -1.93
N VAL A 334 23.64 -10.00 -1.82
CA VAL A 334 23.45 -11.02 -0.78
C VAL A 334 24.80 -11.42 -0.22
N GLU A 335 24.81 -12.08 0.91
CA GLU A 335 26.03 -12.61 1.52
C GLU A 335 26.87 -13.42 0.51
N CYS A 336 28.15 -13.10 0.42
CA CYS A 336 29.05 -13.67 -0.58
C CYS A 336 29.20 -15.21 -0.49
N GLY A 337 28.91 -15.81 0.67
CA GLY A 337 28.82 -17.27 0.83
C GLY A 337 27.71 -17.95 0.02
N SER A 338 26.80 -17.16 -0.58
CA SER A 338 25.67 -17.65 -1.37
C SER A 338 25.96 -17.76 -2.87
N VAL A 339 27.13 -17.32 -3.34
CA VAL A 339 27.50 -17.30 -4.77
C VAL A 339 27.34 -18.67 -5.41
N GLY A 340 26.71 -18.68 -6.62
CA GLY A 340 26.47 -19.88 -7.41
C GLY A 340 25.32 -20.77 -6.92
N ARG A 341 24.74 -20.50 -5.77
CA ARG A 341 23.61 -21.26 -5.20
C ARG A 341 22.25 -20.64 -5.63
N VAL A 342 21.20 -21.42 -5.47
CA VAL A 342 19.83 -20.94 -5.68
C VAL A 342 19.33 -20.32 -4.38
N ALA A 343 18.68 -19.17 -4.47
CA ALA A 343 18.05 -18.49 -3.37
C ALA A 343 16.61 -18.09 -3.74
N GLN A 344 15.76 -17.94 -2.74
CA GLN A 344 14.40 -17.41 -2.87
C GLN A 344 14.39 -15.92 -2.58
N VAL A 345 13.95 -15.14 -3.55
CA VAL A 345 13.69 -13.71 -3.39
C VAL A 345 12.24 -13.54 -2.97
N ARG A 346 12.02 -13.08 -1.75
CA ARG A 346 10.70 -12.73 -1.21
C ARG A 346 10.51 -11.23 -1.31
N ALA A 347 9.63 -10.83 -2.21
CA ALA A 347 9.30 -9.43 -2.43
C ALA A 347 8.07 -9.04 -1.62
N TYR A 348 8.24 -8.11 -0.70
CA TYR A 348 7.17 -7.45 0.04
C TYR A 348 6.81 -6.12 -0.62
N ALA A 349 5.83 -5.42 -0.11
CA ALA A 349 5.42 -4.11 -0.64
C ALA A 349 6.56 -3.08 -0.62
N THR A 350 7.40 -3.07 0.43
CA THR A 350 8.44 -2.05 0.65
C THR A 350 9.86 -2.61 0.74
N ARG A 351 10.04 -3.93 0.84
CA ARG A 351 11.34 -4.57 1.04
C ARG A 351 11.51 -5.83 0.21
N ILE A 352 12.76 -6.18 -0.03
CA ILE A 352 13.19 -7.46 -0.62
C ILE A 352 13.94 -8.23 0.46
N VAL A 353 13.57 -9.49 0.69
CA VAL A 353 14.28 -10.43 1.57
C VAL A 353 14.73 -11.60 0.72
N VAL A 354 16.01 -11.94 0.82
CA VAL A 354 16.58 -13.10 0.11
C VAL A 354 16.87 -14.19 1.12
N VAL A 355 16.31 -15.36 0.86
CA VAL A 355 16.42 -16.53 1.73
C VAL A 355 17.15 -17.63 0.99
N ARG A 356 18.10 -18.30 1.67
CA ARG A 356 18.80 -19.49 1.19
C ARG A 356 18.83 -20.54 2.29
N ASP A 357 18.40 -21.74 1.96
CA ASP A 357 18.37 -22.88 2.91
C ASP A 357 17.66 -22.57 4.24
N GLY A 358 16.64 -21.69 4.20
CA GLY A 358 15.88 -21.24 5.38
C GLY A 358 16.46 -20.00 6.09
N GLU A 359 17.68 -19.59 5.77
CA GLU A 359 18.35 -18.44 6.38
C GLU A 359 18.24 -17.18 5.53
N VAL A 360 18.09 -16.02 6.16
CA VAL A 360 18.08 -14.72 5.51
C VAL A 360 19.51 -14.32 5.15
N VAL A 361 19.80 -14.24 3.86
CA VAL A 361 21.13 -13.87 3.33
C VAL A 361 21.18 -12.47 2.73
N GLY A 362 20.08 -11.72 2.78
CA GLY A 362 20.03 -10.32 2.37
C GLY A 362 18.68 -9.69 2.59
N THR A 363 18.68 -8.45 3.06
CA THR A 363 17.48 -7.62 3.21
C THR A 363 17.76 -6.23 2.67
N HIS A 364 16.87 -5.71 1.83
CA HIS A 364 17.01 -4.41 1.18
C HIS A 364 15.67 -3.67 1.12
N ALA A 365 15.72 -2.34 1.10
CA ALA A 365 14.59 -1.54 0.63
C ALA A 365 14.29 -1.88 -0.83
N ARG A 366 13.02 -2.02 -1.18
CA ARG A 366 12.61 -2.33 -2.56
C ARG A 366 12.68 -1.08 -3.43
N SER A 367 13.39 -1.16 -4.55
CA SER A 367 13.36 -0.13 -5.59
C SER A 367 12.36 -0.52 -6.69
N PHE A 368 11.57 0.45 -7.12
CA PHE A 368 10.62 0.32 -8.24
C PHE A 368 11.17 0.93 -9.54
N ASP A 369 12.35 1.57 -9.47
CA ASP A 369 13.11 2.01 -10.62
C ASP A 369 13.66 0.82 -11.41
N ARG A 370 14.27 1.08 -12.55
CA ARG A 370 14.84 0.04 -13.40
C ARG A 370 16.35 0.17 -13.50
N GLY A 371 17.03 -0.96 -13.55
CA GLY A 371 18.47 -1.02 -13.79
C GLY A 371 19.33 -0.68 -12.56
N GLN A 372 18.71 -0.53 -11.39
CA GLN A 372 19.43 -0.23 -10.15
C GLN A 372 20.20 -1.44 -9.63
N THR A 373 21.33 -1.18 -8.99
CA THR A 373 22.07 -2.17 -8.21
C THR A 373 22.18 -1.69 -6.77
N ILE A 374 21.49 -2.37 -5.88
CA ILE A 374 21.40 -2.02 -4.46
C ILE A 374 22.40 -2.92 -3.71
N TYR A 375 23.44 -2.30 -3.19
CA TYR A 375 24.46 -2.95 -2.43
C TYR A 375 24.24 -2.78 -0.93
N ASN A 376 24.48 -3.86 -0.16
CA ASN A 376 24.82 -3.79 1.24
C ASN A 376 26.31 -4.17 1.36
N PRO A 377 27.20 -3.25 1.72
CA PRO A 377 28.64 -3.52 1.79
C PRO A 377 28.99 -4.67 2.76
N TRP A 378 28.21 -4.85 3.81
CA TRP A 378 28.42 -5.92 4.80
C TRP A 378 28.37 -7.32 4.19
N HIS A 379 27.60 -7.53 3.10
CA HIS A 379 27.55 -8.81 2.40
C HIS A 379 28.88 -9.26 1.80
N TYR A 380 29.83 -8.33 1.65
CA TYR A 380 31.11 -8.56 0.97
C TYR A 380 32.30 -8.61 1.93
N VAL A 381 32.12 -8.37 3.24
CA VAL A 381 33.23 -8.32 4.23
C VAL A 381 34.02 -9.62 4.23
N ALA A 382 33.36 -10.79 4.20
CA ALA A 382 34.06 -12.08 4.16
C ALA A 382 34.87 -12.30 2.86
N ALA A 383 34.49 -11.65 1.74
CA ALA A 383 35.25 -11.69 0.49
C ALA A 383 36.48 -10.75 0.55
N LEU A 384 36.43 -9.66 1.31
CA LEU A 384 37.53 -8.73 1.49
C LEU A 384 38.74 -9.40 2.19
N ALA A 385 38.52 -10.38 3.08
CA ALA A 385 39.58 -11.13 3.69
C ALA A 385 40.57 -11.73 2.69
N ARG A 386 40.06 -12.11 1.48
CA ARG A 386 40.89 -12.65 0.39
C ARG A 386 41.42 -11.56 -0.56
N LYS A 387 40.74 -10.42 -0.64
CA LYS A 387 41.05 -9.30 -1.57
C LYS A 387 40.89 -7.95 -0.89
N PRO A 388 41.73 -7.61 0.12
CA PRO A 388 41.58 -6.36 0.88
C PRO A 388 41.60 -5.11 0.04
N GLY A 389 42.41 -5.08 -1.02
CA GLY A 389 42.49 -3.94 -1.96
C GLY A 389 41.20 -3.63 -2.69
N ALA A 390 40.21 -4.53 -2.74
CA ALA A 390 38.92 -4.27 -3.32
C ALA A 390 38.12 -3.21 -2.51
N LEU A 391 38.52 -2.95 -1.27
CA LEU A 391 37.93 -1.91 -0.41
C LEU A 391 38.07 -0.51 -1.04
N ARG A 392 39.11 -0.25 -1.84
CA ARG A 392 39.39 1.06 -2.44
C ARG A 392 38.46 1.39 -3.60
N ASN A 393 38.22 0.41 -4.49
CA ASN A 393 37.55 0.65 -5.78
C ASN A 393 36.34 -0.26 -6.02
N GLY A 394 35.99 -1.11 -5.08
CA GLY A 394 34.84 -2.01 -5.19
C GLY A 394 33.52 -1.23 -5.19
N ALA A 395 32.66 -1.49 -6.18
CA ALA A 395 31.35 -0.82 -6.30
C ALA A 395 30.50 -0.87 -5.03
N PRO A 396 30.47 -1.98 -4.24
CA PRO A 396 29.73 -2.02 -2.98
C PRO A 396 30.19 -1.02 -1.91
N PHE A 397 31.42 -0.51 -1.98
CA PHE A 397 32.07 0.27 -0.94
C PHE A 397 32.18 1.77 -1.25
N LYS A 398 31.73 2.21 -2.44
CA LYS A 398 31.86 3.62 -2.88
C LYS A 398 31.14 4.60 -1.97
N ASP A 399 29.90 4.23 -1.60
CA ASP A 399 29.02 5.11 -0.80
C ASP A 399 28.78 4.50 0.59
N TRP A 400 29.78 3.78 1.13
CA TRP A 400 29.64 3.11 2.41
C TRP A 400 29.68 4.10 3.56
N ASN A 401 28.57 4.35 4.18
CA ASN A 401 28.48 5.19 5.37
C ASN A 401 28.90 4.41 6.61
N LEU A 402 30.13 4.60 7.05
CA LEU A 402 30.68 4.03 8.27
C LEU A 402 30.68 5.09 9.39
N PRO A 403 30.63 4.66 10.69
CA PRO A 403 30.83 5.55 11.82
C PRO A 403 32.08 6.42 11.66
N ALA A 404 32.03 7.66 12.14
CA ALA A 404 33.11 8.62 11.95
C ALA A 404 34.46 8.15 12.53
N SER A 405 34.45 7.37 13.65
CA SER A 405 35.65 6.76 14.23
C SER A 405 36.29 5.75 13.28
N MET A 406 35.49 4.88 12.68
CA MET A 406 35.97 3.88 11.72
C MET A 406 36.48 4.53 10.43
N THR A 407 35.81 5.57 9.93
CA THR A 407 36.27 6.31 8.77
C THR A 407 37.61 6.97 9.01
N ARG A 408 37.78 7.66 10.14
CA ARG A 408 39.04 8.28 10.53
C ARG A 408 40.17 7.25 10.74
N LEU A 409 39.85 6.12 11.32
CA LEU A 409 40.81 5.03 11.50
C LEU A 409 41.27 4.45 10.16
N ARG A 410 40.34 4.23 9.24
CA ARG A 410 40.60 3.79 7.86
C ARG A 410 41.53 4.76 7.13
N GLU A 411 41.29 6.07 7.23
CA GLU A 411 42.15 7.08 6.61
C GLU A 411 43.59 7.06 7.15
N ARG A 412 43.75 6.81 8.45
CA ARG A 412 45.07 6.67 9.04
C ARG A 412 45.76 5.36 8.62
N LEU A 413 45.05 4.24 8.65
CA LEU A 413 45.55 2.94 8.21
C LEU A 413 45.94 2.93 6.74
N ALA A 414 45.21 3.67 5.88
CA ALA A 414 45.50 3.76 4.44
C ALA A 414 46.93 4.29 4.11
N LYS A 415 47.59 4.92 5.08
CA LYS A 415 49.00 5.36 4.95
C LYS A 415 50.00 4.19 5.09
N HIS A 416 49.60 3.04 5.56
CA HIS A 416 50.40 1.84 5.71
C HIS A 416 50.19 0.87 4.54
N ALA A 417 51.26 0.13 4.19
CA ALA A 417 51.19 -0.81 3.05
C ALA A 417 50.14 -1.90 3.22
N ASP A 418 49.89 -2.32 4.46
CA ASP A 418 48.94 -3.35 4.86
C ASP A 418 47.63 -2.78 5.44
N GLY A 419 47.42 -1.48 5.33
CA GLY A 419 46.31 -0.75 5.96
C GLY A 419 44.95 -1.26 5.56
N ASP A 420 44.75 -1.60 4.30
CA ASP A 420 43.47 -2.20 3.84
C ASP A 420 43.20 -3.54 4.51
N ARG A 421 44.26 -4.39 4.71
CA ARG A 421 44.14 -5.68 5.39
C ARG A 421 43.76 -5.49 6.84
N GLN A 422 44.44 -4.60 7.54
CA GLN A 422 44.16 -4.27 8.94
C GLN A 422 42.74 -3.75 9.10
N PHE A 423 42.28 -2.90 8.17
CA PHE A 423 40.91 -2.41 8.24
C PHE A 423 39.83 -3.50 7.95
N VAL A 424 40.14 -4.46 7.08
CA VAL A 424 39.28 -5.64 6.86
C VAL A 424 39.21 -6.53 8.11
N ASP A 425 40.32 -6.68 8.84
CA ASP A 425 40.31 -7.40 10.10
C ASP A 425 39.36 -6.73 11.11
N ILE A 426 39.40 -5.41 11.21
CA ILE A 426 38.46 -4.62 12.04
C ILE A 426 37.02 -4.79 11.60
N LEU A 427 36.72 -4.70 10.29
CA LEU A 427 35.37 -4.92 9.76
C LEU A 427 34.85 -6.33 10.12
N SER A 428 35.71 -7.31 10.11
CA SER A 428 35.35 -8.70 10.44
C SER A 428 34.92 -8.85 11.93
N MET A 429 35.42 -8.00 12.81
CA MET A 429 35.02 -7.99 14.23
C MET A 429 33.58 -7.53 14.44
N VAL A 430 33.00 -6.78 13.50
CA VAL A 430 31.61 -6.31 13.58
C VAL A 430 30.61 -7.47 13.65
N ALA A 431 30.90 -8.58 12.99
CA ALA A 431 30.07 -9.79 13.06
C ALA A 431 30.05 -10.44 14.47
N LEU A 432 31.11 -10.25 15.27
CA LEU A 432 31.26 -10.84 16.60
C LEU A 432 30.81 -9.89 17.71
N TYR A 433 31.16 -8.60 17.61
CA TYR A 433 30.98 -7.63 18.68
C TYR A 433 29.91 -6.58 18.40
N GLY A 434 29.38 -6.50 17.18
CA GLY A 434 28.47 -5.47 16.74
C GLY A 434 29.18 -4.17 16.32
N LEU A 435 28.46 -3.34 15.56
CA LEU A 435 28.99 -2.11 14.96
C LEU A 435 29.38 -1.08 16.03
N ASP A 436 28.54 -0.90 17.04
CA ASP A 436 28.73 0.11 18.09
C ASP A 436 29.96 -0.17 18.94
N ALA A 437 30.15 -1.42 19.33
CA ALA A 437 31.34 -1.83 20.11
C ALA A 437 32.64 -1.62 19.31
N VAL A 438 32.65 -2.02 18.02
CA VAL A 438 33.81 -1.82 17.15
C VAL A 438 34.06 -0.33 16.90
N SER A 439 33.03 0.46 16.70
CA SER A 439 33.10 1.93 16.51
C SER A 439 33.73 2.59 17.78
N THR A 440 33.32 2.17 18.97
CA THR A 440 33.84 2.65 20.26
C THR A 440 35.32 2.26 20.43
N ALA A 441 35.67 1.02 20.12
CA ALA A 441 37.06 0.57 20.16
C ALA A 441 37.97 1.32 19.16
N CYS A 442 37.43 1.63 17.97
CA CYS A 442 38.15 2.47 16.99
C CYS A 442 38.36 3.90 17.50
N ALA A 443 37.38 4.49 18.21
CA ALA A 443 37.53 5.80 18.84
C ALA A 443 38.60 5.80 19.89
N ALA A 444 38.61 4.81 20.79
CA ALA A 444 39.62 4.65 21.84
C ALA A 444 41.04 4.45 21.26
N ALA A 445 41.19 3.60 20.22
CA ALA A 445 42.46 3.42 19.52
C ALA A 445 42.99 4.71 18.91
N LEU A 446 42.11 5.59 18.40
CA LEU A 446 42.45 6.90 17.87
C LEU A 446 42.90 7.89 18.97
N GLU A 447 42.28 7.84 20.15
CA GLU A 447 42.61 8.65 21.33
C GLU A 447 43.98 8.22 21.90
N GLU A 448 44.24 6.90 22.02
CA GLU A 448 45.51 6.35 22.41
C GLU A 448 46.64 6.51 21.39
N GLN A 449 46.31 7.02 20.20
CA GLN A 449 47.23 7.18 19.05
C GLN A 449 47.86 5.88 18.55
N VAL A 450 47.30 4.72 18.90
CA VAL A 450 47.76 3.41 18.46
C VAL A 450 46.88 2.89 17.35
N VAL A 451 47.24 3.20 16.11
CA VAL A 451 46.44 2.92 14.91
C VAL A 451 46.85 1.56 14.33
N SER A 452 46.21 0.49 14.84
CA SER A 452 46.41 -0.87 14.34
C SER A 452 45.15 -1.74 14.57
N SER A 453 44.96 -2.76 13.73
CA SER A 453 43.88 -3.74 13.94
C SER A 453 44.07 -4.52 15.27
N ALA A 454 45.30 -4.82 15.61
CA ALA A 454 45.62 -5.53 16.87
C ALA A 454 45.17 -4.73 18.10
N GLN A 455 45.35 -3.42 18.13
CA GLN A 455 44.90 -2.57 19.24
C GLN A 455 43.38 -2.55 19.34
N VAL A 456 42.66 -2.41 18.23
CA VAL A 456 41.16 -2.45 18.21
C VAL A 456 40.65 -3.78 18.74
N VAL A 457 41.26 -4.90 18.32
CA VAL A 457 40.92 -6.26 18.81
C VAL A 457 41.18 -6.39 20.31
N ASN A 458 42.32 -5.90 20.79
CA ASN A 458 42.65 -5.91 22.23
C ASN A 458 41.63 -5.11 23.06
N LEU A 459 41.22 -3.94 22.57
CA LEU A 459 40.21 -3.12 23.25
C LEU A 459 38.85 -3.82 23.28
N LEU A 460 38.45 -4.49 22.20
CA LEU A 460 37.23 -5.30 22.15
C LEU A 460 37.26 -6.47 23.13
N HIS A 461 38.38 -7.20 23.18
CA HIS A 461 38.57 -8.31 24.13
C HIS A 461 38.49 -7.82 25.56
N ARG A 462 39.14 -6.70 25.91
CA ARG A 462 39.06 -6.09 27.24
C ARG A 462 37.64 -5.68 27.62
N ALA A 463 36.91 -5.06 26.69
CA ALA A 463 35.53 -4.64 26.91
C ALA A 463 34.57 -5.84 27.10
N ALA A 464 34.83 -6.96 26.43
CA ALA A 464 34.08 -8.19 26.53
C ALA A 464 34.55 -9.13 27.69
N ALA A 465 35.71 -8.83 28.30
CA ALA A 465 36.22 -9.64 29.41
C ALA A 465 35.25 -9.53 30.61
N PRO A 466 34.96 -10.65 31.28
CA PRO A 466 34.19 -10.60 32.51
C PRO A 466 34.95 -9.76 33.54
N PRO A 467 34.25 -9.04 34.44
CA PRO A 467 34.89 -8.31 35.50
C PRO A 467 35.83 -9.25 36.30
N PRO A 468 36.99 -8.77 36.75
CA PRO A 468 37.91 -9.61 37.52
C PRO A 468 37.13 -10.21 38.70
N ALA A 469 37.32 -11.52 38.90
CA ALA A 469 36.66 -12.21 39.98
C ALA A 469 36.93 -11.43 41.31
N PRO A 470 35.90 -11.22 42.13
CA PRO A 470 36.10 -10.52 43.39
C PRO A 470 37.17 -11.24 44.20
N VAL A 471 38.15 -10.48 44.70
CA VAL A 471 39.16 -11.03 45.56
C VAL A 471 38.46 -11.63 46.77
N LEU A 472 38.36 -12.94 46.79
CA LEU A 472 37.78 -13.66 47.92
C LEU A 472 38.65 -13.39 49.14
N GLN A 473 38.12 -12.70 50.13
CA GLN A 473 38.78 -12.63 51.45
C GLN A 473 38.63 -14.01 52.06
N VAL A 474 39.74 -14.77 52.01
CA VAL A 474 39.79 -16.10 52.60
C VAL A 474 39.79 -15.93 54.13
N PRO A 475 38.79 -16.49 54.82
CA PRO A 475 38.77 -16.48 56.30
C PRO A 475 40.09 -17.03 56.86
N GLU A 476 40.53 -16.51 58.01
CA GLU A 476 41.80 -16.82 58.56
C GLU A 476 42.07 -18.33 58.75
N GLY A 477 41.05 -19.11 59.12
CA GLY A 477 41.08 -20.57 59.21
C GLY A 477 41.23 -21.34 57.89
N LEU A 478 41.13 -20.68 56.74
CA LEU A 478 41.31 -21.28 55.39
C LEU A 478 42.56 -20.73 54.69
N ARG A 479 43.35 -19.87 55.37
CA ARG A 479 44.62 -19.42 54.82
C ARG A 479 45.64 -20.57 54.88
N LEU A 480 46.32 -20.76 53.75
CA LEU A 480 47.42 -21.71 53.70
C LEU A 480 48.50 -21.31 54.72
N THR A 481 48.73 -22.15 55.69
CA THR A 481 49.77 -21.97 56.71
C THR A 481 51.16 -22.32 56.21
N VAL A 482 51.21 -22.99 55.08
CA VAL A 482 52.47 -23.34 54.40
C VAL A 482 52.31 -23.04 52.92
N GLU A 483 53.24 -22.32 52.31
CA GLU A 483 53.26 -22.05 50.90
C GLU A 483 53.46 -23.34 50.10
N PRO A 484 52.56 -23.66 49.13
CA PRO A 484 52.73 -24.92 48.38
C PRO A 484 53.94 -24.85 47.47
N GLU A 485 54.94 -25.59 47.79
CA GLU A 485 56.10 -25.76 46.92
C GLU A 485 55.84 -26.75 45.81
N ALA A 486 56.12 -26.32 44.58
CA ALA A 486 55.92 -27.14 43.37
C ALA A 486 57.00 -28.25 43.37
N ASN A 487 56.62 -29.47 43.74
CA ASN A 487 57.50 -30.61 43.66
C ASN A 487 57.48 -31.27 42.29
N CYS A 488 58.26 -30.75 41.34
CA CYS A 488 58.37 -31.28 39.99
C CYS A 488 58.87 -32.71 39.92
N GLY A 489 59.68 -33.14 40.91
CA GLY A 489 60.17 -34.52 41.00
C GLY A 489 59.06 -35.57 41.20
N ARG A 490 57.86 -35.16 41.61
CA ARG A 490 56.63 -36.01 41.66
C ARG A 490 56.17 -36.42 40.27
N TYR A 491 56.30 -35.56 39.26
CA TYR A 491 55.95 -35.85 37.91
C TYR A 491 56.97 -36.69 37.15
N ASP A 492 58.23 -36.58 37.52
CA ASP A 492 59.30 -37.45 37.02
C ASP A 492 59.10 -38.91 37.42
N ARG A 493 58.46 -39.17 38.56
CA ARG A 493 58.10 -40.54 39.03
C ARG A 493 56.97 -41.12 38.21
N LEU A 494 56.00 -40.28 37.68
CA LEU A 494 54.99 -40.71 36.79
C LEU A 494 55.53 -41.11 35.39
N LEU A 495 56.53 -40.42 34.90
CA LEU A 495 57.27 -40.78 33.69
C LEU A 495 58.05 -42.07 33.77
N ARG A 496 58.53 -42.50 34.99
CA ARG A 496 59.24 -43.73 35.19
C ARG A 496 58.34 -44.95 35.46
N GLY A 497 57.02 -44.84 35.41
CA GLY A 497 56.09 -45.97 35.55
C GLY A 497 56.06 -46.62 36.97
N GLN A 498 56.59 -45.94 38.00
CA GLN A 498 56.58 -46.42 39.39
C GLN A 498 55.54 -45.67 40.23
N ILE A 499 54.28 -45.94 39.99
CA ILE A 499 53.19 -45.52 40.91
C ILE A 499 52.80 -46.76 41.70
N ALA A 500 53.32 -46.89 42.92
CA ALA A 500 52.70 -47.72 43.93
C ALA A 500 51.38 -47.03 44.33
N VAL A 501 50.27 -47.64 44.02
CA VAL A 501 48.96 -47.19 44.50
C VAL A 501 48.90 -47.40 45.99
N PRO A 502 48.76 -46.39 46.87
CA PRO A 502 48.53 -46.61 48.28
C PRO A 502 47.12 -47.21 48.48
N SER A 503 47.15 -48.49 48.92
CA SER A 503 45.94 -49.13 49.39
C SER A 503 45.69 -48.71 50.84
N VAL A 504 44.93 -47.61 51.07
CA VAL A 504 44.12 -47.40 52.28
C VAL A 504 43.06 -46.32 52.01
N LEU A 505 41.85 -46.73 51.83
CA LEU A 505 40.68 -45.90 52.11
C LEU A 505 40.46 -46.02 53.67
N PRO A 506 40.38 -44.92 54.41
CA PRO A 506 39.84 -44.97 55.76
C PRO A 506 38.33 -45.19 55.67
N SER A 507 37.89 -46.21 56.44
CA SER A 507 36.49 -46.52 56.68
C SER A 507 35.78 -45.29 57.26
N MET A 508 34.75 -44.73 56.51
CA MET A 508 33.79 -43.83 57.12
C MET A 508 32.85 -44.63 58.02
N ASN A 509 32.91 -44.37 59.32
CA ASN A 509 31.81 -44.76 60.22
C ASN A 509 30.55 -43.94 59.94
N PRO A 510 29.36 -44.56 59.97
CA PRO A 510 28.14 -43.81 59.93
C PRO A 510 27.91 -43.13 61.29
N ILE A 511 27.63 -41.88 61.30
CA ILE A 511 27.13 -41.17 62.49
C ILE A 511 25.63 -41.18 62.40
N ASP A 512 24.93 -41.52 63.46
CA ASP A 512 23.54 -41.54 63.77
C ASP A 512 22.78 -40.24 63.44
#